data_8281323b6976829975f31f65e869a46a
#
_entry.id   8281323b6976829975f31f65e869a46a
#
_cell.length_a   1.000
_cell.length_b   1.000
_cell.length_c   1.000
_cell.angle_alpha   90.00
_cell.angle_beta   90.00
_cell.angle_gamma   90.00
#
_symmetry.space_group_name_H-M   'P 1'
#
loop_
_entity.id
_entity.type
_entity.pdbx_description
1 polymer ?
#
loop_
_entity_poly.entity_id
_entity_poly.type
_entity_poly.pdbx_seq_one_letter_code
_entity_poly.pdbx_strand_id
1 'polypeptide(L)'
;VQDFDRDGVDVQLRAGGSMRPSLDIQLKATVNLVEAGDGEWRYPLRRRNYDLLRETTVVPRILVILELPKEESSWINVTAEELVIRRCAYWVSLLGHPETKNTDSVTITIKKSNRFDVDAVKSLMEQARRGAIS
;
A
#
# COMPACT_ATOMS: atom_id res chain seq x y z
N VAL A 1 -18.11 1.12 -14.38
CA VAL A 1 -16.98 0.41 -13.77
C VAL A 1 -15.71 1.18 -13.98
N GLN A 2 -14.93 1.22 -12.97
CA GLN A 2 -13.72 1.99 -12.98
C GLN A 2 -12.58 1.21 -13.60
N ASP A 3 -11.71 1.92 -14.28
CA ASP A 3 -10.51 1.34 -14.85
C ASP A 3 -9.32 1.41 -13.89
N PHE A 4 -9.58 1.69 -12.61
CA PHE A 4 -8.53 1.80 -11.61
C PHE A 4 -7.70 0.53 -11.50
N ASP A 5 -8.35 -0.64 -11.59
CA ASP A 5 -7.63 -1.90 -11.51
C ASP A 5 -6.66 -2.08 -12.66
N ARG A 6 -6.99 -1.54 -13.83
CA ARG A 6 -6.11 -1.60 -14.99
C ARG A 6 -4.82 -0.84 -14.73
N ASP A 7 -4.91 0.30 -14.06
CA ASP A 7 -3.78 1.17 -13.78
C ASP A 7 -3.14 0.89 -12.42
N GLY A 8 -3.74 -0.01 -11.64
CA GLY A 8 -3.24 -0.33 -10.31
C GLY A 8 -3.54 0.73 -9.27
N VAL A 9 -4.58 1.53 -9.48
CA VAL A 9 -5.00 2.58 -8.54
C VAL A 9 -6.41 2.30 -8.07
N ASP A 10 -6.58 2.12 -6.76
CA ASP A 10 -7.89 1.93 -6.13
C ASP A 10 -8.39 3.21 -5.46
N VAL A 11 -7.49 3.98 -4.91
CA VAL A 11 -7.81 5.21 -4.18
C VAL A 11 -6.78 6.27 -4.52
N GLN A 12 -7.23 7.49 -4.70
CA GLN A 12 -6.33 8.63 -4.85
C GLN A 12 -6.59 9.62 -3.73
N LEU A 13 -5.54 9.97 -3.01
CA LEU A 13 -5.58 11.01 -1.99
C LEU A 13 -4.99 12.29 -2.54
N ARG A 14 -5.60 13.42 -2.19
CA ARG A 14 -5.11 14.73 -2.59
C ARG A 14 -5.08 15.62 -1.37
N ALA A 15 -4.05 16.47 -1.32
CA ALA A 15 -3.93 17.49 -0.28
C ALA A 15 -3.97 18.87 -0.90
N GLY A 16 -4.37 19.87 -0.12
CA GLY A 16 -4.33 21.26 -0.53
C GLY A 16 -2.96 21.88 -0.27
N GLY A 17 -2.89 23.18 -0.38
CA GLY A 17 -1.67 23.94 -0.14
C GLY A 17 -0.73 23.95 -1.34
N SER A 18 0.55 24.14 -1.09
CA SER A 18 1.52 24.24 -2.16
C SER A 18 1.68 22.90 -2.87
N MET A 19 1.86 22.96 -4.18
CA MET A 19 2.05 21.82 -5.07
C MET A 19 0.85 20.86 -5.14
N ARG A 20 -0.16 21.02 -4.32
CA ARG A 20 -1.37 20.19 -4.26
C ARG A 20 -1.05 18.71 -4.50
N PRO A 21 -0.28 18.11 -3.60
CA PRO A 21 0.22 16.75 -3.82
C PRO A 21 -0.90 15.72 -3.89
N SER A 22 -0.68 14.70 -4.69
CA SER A 22 -1.56 13.55 -4.81
C SER A 22 -0.79 12.28 -4.50
N LEU A 23 -1.50 11.25 -4.05
CA LEU A 23 -0.95 9.95 -3.75
C LEU A 23 -1.92 8.88 -4.27
N ASP A 24 -1.43 8.02 -5.14
CA ASP A 24 -2.21 6.91 -5.66
C ASP A 24 -1.97 5.68 -4.80
N ILE A 25 -3.04 5.03 -4.38
CA ILE A 25 -2.97 3.87 -3.49
C ILE A 25 -3.59 2.66 -4.16
N GLN A 26 -2.86 1.56 -4.16
CA GLN A 26 -3.43 0.27 -4.47
C GLN A 26 -3.72 -0.47 -3.16
N LEU A 27 -4.97 -0.89 -2.98
CA LEU A 27 -5.38 -1.58 -1.78
C LEU A 27 -5.41 -3.07 -2.00
N LYS A 28 -4.90 -3.82 -1.04
CA LYS A 28 -5.03 -5.26 -0.97
C LYS A 28 -5.44 -5.65 0.43
N ALA A 29 -6.26 -6.67 0.55
CA ALA A 29 -6.68 -7.19 1.85
C ALA A 29 -6.24 -8.65 1.97
N THR A 30 -5.82 -9.04 3.15
CA THR A 30 -5.38 -10.42 3.38
C THR A 30 -5.68 -10.84 4.80
N VAL A 31 -5.93 -12.14 4.99
CA VAL A 31 -6.01 -12.73 6.33
C VAL A 31 -4.67 -13.35 6.73
N ASN A 32 -3.68 -13.36 5.83
CA ASN A 32 -2.41 -14.05 6.02
C ASN A 32 -1.22 -13.16 5.70
N LEU A 33 -0.89 -12.24 6.59
CA LEU A 33 0.44 -11.66 6.56
C LEU A 33 1.38 -12.61 7.27
N VAL A 34 2.45 -12.98 6.60
CA VAL A 34 3.44 -13.92 7.12
C VAL A 34 4.62 -13.15 7.69
N GLU A 35 5.04 -13.50 8.90
CA GLU A 35 6.22 -12.88 9.48
C GLU A 35 7.48 -13.29 8.72
N ALA A 36 8.32 -12.30 8.44
CA ALA A 36 9.58 -12.50 7.74
C ALA A 36 10.79 -12.39 8.67
N GLY A 37 10.56 -12.30 9.99
CA GLY A 37 11.62 -11.99 10.92
C GLY A 37 12.04 -10.52 10.85
N ASP A 38 12.89 -10.07 11.74
CA ASP A 38 13.45 -8.71 11.75
C ASP A 38 12.43 -7.58 11.62
N GLY A 39 11.20 -7.81 12.11
CA GLY A 39 10.17 -6.75 12.08
C GLY A 39 9.56 -6.49 10.72
N GLU A 40 9.51 -7.50 9.89
CA GLU A 40 8.93 -7.39 8.56
C GLU A 40 7.81 -8.40 8.33
N TRP A 41 6.91 -8.07 7.40
CA TRP A 41 5.90 -8.97 6.86
C TRP A 41 6.28 -9.37 5.45
N ARG A 42 5.84 -10.56 5.03
CA ARG A 42 5.90 -10.99 3.63
C ARG A 42 4.51 -11.07 3.04
N TYR A 43 4.41 -10.66 1.79
CA TYR A 43 3.15 -10.73 1.07
C TYR A 43 3.41 -11.08 -0.39
N PRO A 44 2.72 -12.10 -0.96
CA PRO A 44 2.85 -12.44 -2.36
C PRO A 44 2.01 -11.48 -3.20
N LEU A 45 2.65 -10.63 -3.97
CA LEU A 45 1.99 -9.65 -4.83
C LEU A 45 1.99 -10.17 -6.26
N ARG A 46 0.87 -10.06 -6.95
CA ARG A 46 0.80 -10.47 -8.35
C ARG A 46 1.79 -9.67 -9.18
N ARG A 47 2.41 -10.32 -10.14
CA ARG A 47 3.42 -9.69 -10.97
C ARG A 47 2.94 -8.42 -11.65
N ARG A 48 1.72 -8.44 -12.17
CA ARG A 48 1.16 -7.25 -12.83
C ARG A 48 1.15 -6.04 -11.89
N ASN A 49 0.72 -6.26 -10.65
CA ASN A 49 0.68 -5.19 -9.66
C ASN A 49 2.09 -4.76 -9.25
N TYR A 50 3.00 -5.71 -9.13
CA TYR A 50 4.38 -5.41 -8.83
C TYR A 50 4.99 -4.50 -9.91
N ASP A 51 4.78 -4.84 -11.17
CA ASP A 51 5.31 -4.05 -12.29
C ASP A 51 4.72 -2.64 -12.32
N LEU A 52 3.42 -2.51 -12.07
CA LEU A 52 2.77 -1.21 -12.02
C LEU A 52 3.28 -0.33 -10.88
N LEU A 53 3.53 -0.94 -9.72
CA LEU A 53 3.93 -0.20 -8.52
C LEU A 53 5.41 0.19 -8.52
N ARG A 54 6.26 -0.51 -9.27
CA ARG A 54 7.67 -0.18 -9.34
C ARG A 54 8.00 0.88 -10.40
N GLU A 55 7.05 1.20 -11.27
CA GLU A 55 7.26 2.20 -12.32
C GLU A 55 7.37 3.61 -11.75
N THR A 56 8.18 4.44 -12.43
CA THR A 56 8.23 5.86 -12.15
C THR A 56 6.98 6.52 -12.72
N THR A 57 6.28 7.27 -11.89
CA THR A 57 5.04 7.94 -12.29
C THR A 57 5.08 9.39 -11.80
N VAL A 58 4.27 10.25 -12.45
CA VAL A 58 4.16 11.65 -12.02
C VAL A 58 3.57 11.73 -10.61
N VAL A 59 2.52 10.93 -10.36
CA VAL A 59 1.91 10.83 -9.05
C VAL A 59 2.51 9.63 -8.33
N PRO A 60 3.06 9.80 -7.12
CA PRO A 60 3.60 8.67 -6.37
C PRO A 60 2.55 7.61 -6.11
N ARG A 61 2.98 6.36 -6.13
CA ARG A 61 2.12 5.20 -5.86
C ARG A 61 2.64 4.42 -4.69
N ILE A 62 1.72 3.96 -3.84
CA ILE A 62 2.05 3.03 -2.76
C ILE A 62 1.07 1.87 -2.75
N LEU A 63 1.51 0.77 -2.14
CA LEU A 63 0.65 -0.36 -1.83
C LEU A 63 0.26 -0.25 -0.37
N VAL A 64 -1.03 -0.43 -0.09
CA VAL A 64 -1.53 -0.53 1.28
C VAL A 64 -2.17 -1.90 1.44
N ILE A 65 -1.74 -2.64 2.45
CA ILE A 65 -2.27 -3.96 2.74
C ILE A 65 -3.08 -3.89 4.03
N LEU A 66 -4.34 -4.27 3.93
CA LEU A 66 -5.25 -4.36 5.07
C LEU A 66 -5.19 -5.77 5.61
N GLU A 67 -4.82 -5.91 6.88
CA GLU A 67 -4.83 -7.20 7.54
C GLU A 67 -6.22 -7.43 8.15
N LEU A 68 -6.90 -8.47 7.69
CA LEU A 68 -8.22 -8.82 8.17
C LEU A 68 -8.10 -9.91 9.24
N PRO A 69 -9.03 -9.94 10.21
CA PRO A 69 -9.08 -11.04 11.16
C PRO A 69 -9.29 -12.37 10.42
N LYS A 70 -8.71 -13.43 10.95
CA LYS A 70 -8.85 -14.76 10.34
C LYS A 70 -10.27 -15.29 10.38
N GLU A 71 -11.05 -14.88 11.37
CA GLU A 71 -12.44 -15.31 11.50
C GLU A 71 -13.35 -14.34 10.76
N GLU A 72 -14.05 -14.85 9.75
CA GLU A 72 -14.96 -14.04 8.94
C GLU A 72 -16.04 -13.35 9.75
N SER A 73 -16.50 -13.98 10.83
CA SER A 73 -17.52 -13.39 11.69
C SER A 73 -17.09 -12.06 12.29
N SER A 74 -15.79 -11.82 12.40
CA SER A 74 -15.27 -10.57 12.92
C SER A 74 -15.27 -9.45 11.90
N TRP A 75 -15.42 -9.77 10.61
CA TRP A 75 -15.34 -8.77 9.54
C TRP A 75 -16.55 -7.83 9.53
N ILE A 76 -17.70 -8.33 9.95
CA ILE A 76 -18.96 -7.59 9.91
C ILE A 76 -18.88 -6.31 10.75
N ASN A 77 -18.11 -6.36 11.82
CA ASN A 77 -18.02 -5.26 12.77
C ASN A 77 -16.78 -4.37 12.55
N VAL A 78 -16.03 -4.61 11.48
CA VAL A 78 -14.78 -3.87 11.23
C VAL A 78 -15.01 -2.87 10.11
N THR A 79 -14.73 -1.59 10.37
CA THR A 79 -14.75 -0.55 9.36
C THR A 79 -13.35 -0.30 8.85
N ALA A 80 -13.23 0.30 7.67
CA ALA A 80 -11.92 0.66 7.13
C ALA A 80 -11.18 1.61 8.07
N GLU A 81 -11.90 2.55 8.68
CA GLU A 81 -11.33 3.48 9.65
C GLU A 81 -10.78 2.74 10.86
N GLU A 82 -11.52 1.77 11.37
CA GLU A 82 -11.08 0.99 12.52
C GLU A 82 -9.85 0.16 12.21
N LEU A 83 -9.77 -0.42 11.00
CA LEU A 83 -8.60 -1.16 10.57
C LEU A 83 -7.35 -0.28 10.57
N VAL A 84 -7.48 0.93 10.05
CA VAL A 84 -6.36 1.88 9.99
C VAL A 84 -5.94 2.30 11.40
N ILE A 85 -6.89 2.69 12.24
CA ILE A 85 -6.61 3.19 13.58
C ILE A 85 -5.98 2.09 14.45
N ARG A 86 -6.44 0.86 14.30
CA ARG A 86 -5.94 -0.28 15.08
C ARG A 86 -4.67 -0.89 14.50
N ARG A 87 -4.11 -0.26 13.47
CA ARG A 87 -2.85 -0.69 12.87
C ARG A 87 -2.94 -2.02 12.15
N CYS A 88 -4.08 -2.27 11.57
CA CYS A 88 -4.28 -3.44 10.73
C CYS A 88 -3.97 -3.15 9.26
N ALA A 89 -3.35 -2.02 8.98
CA ALA A 89 -2.95 -1.63 7.63
C ALA A 89 -1.50 -1.21 7.60
N TYR A 90 -0.82 -1.58 6.52
CA TYR A 90 0.60 -1.30 6.34
C TYR A 90 0.82 -0.80 4.91
N TRP A 91 1.81 0.06 4.73
CA TRP A 91 2.12 0.60 3.42
C TRP A 91 3.55 0.26 3.00
N VAL A 92 3.77 0.24 1.69
CA VAL A 92 5.10 0.06 1.14
C VAL A 92 5.18 0.76 -0.22
N SER A 93 6.33 1.35 -0.51
CA SER A 93 6.65 1.86 -1.83
C SER A 93 7.53 0.87 -2.55
N LEU A 94 7.18 0.54 -3.78
CA LEU A 94 7.98 -0.35 -4.62
C LEU A 94 8.72 0.41 -5.73
N LEU A 95 8.70 1.73 -5.66
CA LEU A 95 9.38 2.56 -6.66
C LEU A 95 10.86 2.17 -6.75
N GLY A 96 11.29 1.91 -7.97
CA GLY A 96 12.69 1.56 -8.20
C GLY A 96 13.07 0.13 -7.87
N HIS A 97 12.14 -0.70 -7.46
CA HIS A 97 12.42 -2.12 -7.23
C HIS A 97 12.80 -2.79 -8.56
N PRO A 98 13.67 -3.81 -8.51
CA PRO A 98 14.20 -4.43 -9.72
C PRO A 98 13.14 -5.24 -10.47
N GLU A 99 13.40 -5.46 -11.74
CA GLU A 99 12.61 -6.38 -12.52
C GLU A 99 12.65 -7.79 -11.92
N THR A 100 11.61 -8.54 -12.17
CA THR A 100 11.53 -9.92 -11.70
C THR A 100 11.37 -10.87 -12.87
N LYS A 101 11.91 -12.07 -12.71
CA LYS A 101 11.68 -13.17 -13.66
C LYS A 101 10.49 -14.02 -13.28
N ASN A 102 9.90 -13.76 -12.12
CA ASN A 102 8.72 -14.49 -11.68
C ASN A 102 7.57 -14.21 -12.63
N THR A 103 6.79 -15.24 -12.96
CA THR A 103 5.70 -15.10 -13.92
C THR A 103 4.36 -14.84 -13.25
N ASP A 104 4.19 -15.26 -12.02
CA ASP A 104 2.89 -15.21 -11.33
C ASP A 104 2.86 -14.21 -10.21
N SER A 105 3.75 -14.33 -9.24
CA SER A 105 3.79 -13.43 -8.09
C SER A 105 5.21 -13.15 -7.65
N VAL A 106 5.35 -12.05 -6.92
CA VAL A 106 6.60 -11.61 -6.32
C VAL A 106 6.35 -11.45 -4.83
N THR A 107 7.16 -12.11 -4.01
CA THR A 107 7.07 -11.92 -2.57
C THR A 107 7.76 -10.62 -2.21
N ILE A 108 7.00 -9.69 -1.65
CA ILE A 108 7.53 -8.41 -1.17
C ILE A 108 7.61 -8.42 0.35
N THR A 109 8.47 -7.59 0.90
CA THR A 109 8.57 -7.40 2.34
C THR A 109 8.06 -6.01 2.72
N ILE A 110 7.38 -5.93 3.86
CA ILE A 110 6.81 -4.69 4.35
C ILE A 110 7.22 -4.54 5.80
N LYS A 111 7.78 -3.39 6.15
CA LYS A 111 8.17 -3.13 7.53
C LYS A 111 6.94 -3.06 8.42
N LYS A 112 6.95 -3.74 9.54
CA LYS A 112 5.86 -3.66 10.53
C LYS A 112 5.69 -2.26 11.07
N SER A 113 6.74 -1.45 11.04
CA SER A 113 6.68 -0.05 11.45
C SER A 113 5.96 0.85 10.43
N ASN A 114 5.77 0.38 9.20
CA ASN A 114 5.08 1.14 8.18
C ASN A 114 3.57 1.01 8.32
N ARG A 115 3.04 1.41 9.45
CA ARG A 115 1.60 1.41 9.67
C ARG A 115 0.95 2.52 8.87
N PHE A 116 -0.16 2.19 8.23
CA PHE A 116 -0.90 3.18 7.45
C PHE A 116 -1.99 3.78 8.34
N ASP A 117 -1.64 4.81 9.07
CA ASP A 117 -2.52 5.53 9.99
C ASP A 117 -2.54 7.01 9.61
N VAL A 118 -3.22 7.83 10.41
CA VAL A 118 -3.35 9.27 10.12
C VAL A 118 -1.98 9.94 10.04
N ASP A 119 -1.08 9.61 10.95
CA ASP A 119 0.26 10.21 10.94
C ASP A 119 1.05 9.80 9.70
N ALA A 120 0.92 8.55 9.29
CA ALA A 120 1.56 8.07 8.08
C ALA A 120 1.02 8.79 6.85
N VAL A 121 -0.30 8.99 6.77
CA VAL A 121 -0.90 9.73 5.66
C VAL A 121 -0.33 11.15 5.59
N LYS A 122 -0.26 11.84 6.72
CA LYS A 122 0.30 13.19 6.76
C LYS A 122 1.75 13.21 6.28
N SER A 123 2.55 12.27 6.77
CA SER A 123 3.95 12.16 6.40
C SER A 123 4.12 11.86 4.91
N LEU A 124 3.33 10.93 4.39
CA LEU A 124 3.39 10.56 2.98
C LEU A 124 2.97 11.72 2.06
N MET A 125 1.95 12.46 2.45
CA MET A 125 1.53 13.63 1.67
C MET A 125 2.60 14.71 1.66
N GLU A 126 3.31 14.92 2.77
CA GLU A 126 4.44 15.86 2.80
C GLU A 126 5.59 15.38 1.92
N GLN A 127 5.89 14.08 1.95
CA GLN A 127 6.90 13.51 1.07
C GLN A 127 6.50 13.67 -0.40
N ALA A 128 5.23 13.46 -0.72
CA ALA A 128 4.72 13.66 -2.08
C ALA A 128 4.85 15.13 -2.51
N ARG A 129 4.59 16.06 -1.60
CA ARG A 129 4.75 17.49 -1.86
C ARG A 129 6.18 17.84 -2.25
N ARG A 130 7.14 17.15 -1.66
CA ARG A 130 8.56 17.35 -1.93
C ARG A 130 9.09 16.48 -3.07
N GLY A 131 8.26 15.59 -3.62
CA GLY A 131 8.69 14.62 -4.61
C GLY A 131 9.63 13.57 -4.04
N ALA A 132 9.50 13.23 -2.76
CA ALA A 132 10.48 12.43 -2.04
C ALA A 132 10.02 11.02 -1.64
N ILE A 133 8.86 10.56 -2.06
CA ILE A 133 8.44 9.19 -1.78
C ILE A 133 9.25 8.22 -2.63
N SER A 134 9.82 7.26 -1.97
CA SER A 134 10.59 6.22 -2.65
C SER A 134 10.40 4.87 -1.96
#